data_fe92783b744b524928cea79fca87935e
#
_entry.id   fe92783b744b524928cea79fca87935e
#
_cell.length_a   1.000
_cell.length_b   1.000
_cell.length_c   1.000
_cell.angle_alpha   90.00
_cell.angle_beta   90.00
_cell.angle_gamma   90.00
#
_symmetry.space_group_name_H-M   'P 1'
#
loop_
_entity.id
_entity.type
_entity.pdbx_description
1 polymer ?
#
loop_
_entity_poly.entity_id
_entity_poly.type
_entity_poly.pdbx_seq_one_letter_code
_entity_poly.pdbx_strand_id
1 'polypeptide(L)' 'MEFDWHSDLITRDTAVDAYYRNTKNVRRFMTEQCGPQFRFDRAFMAWIIDGEPKRMGQVVDEWLRRRSVVD' A
#
# COMPACT_ATOMS: atom_id res chain seq x y z
N MET A 1 -11.15 -17.10 5.39
CA MET A 1 -11.62 -15.80 5.89
C MET A 1 -10.92 -14.69 5.15
N GLU A 2 -11.69 -13.69 4.77
CA GLU A 2 -11.13 -12.57 4.03
C GLU A 2 -10.49 -11.58 4.97
N PHE A 3 -9.42 -10.96 4.51
CA PHE A 3 -8.77 -9.90 5.25
C PHE A 3 -9.67 -8.66 5.24
N ASP A 4 -9.84 -8.03 6.40
CA ASP A 4 -10.64 -6.82 6.50
C ASP A 4 -9.74 -5.59 6.39
N TRP A 5 -9.75 -4.97 5.21
CA TRP A 5 -8.89 -3.82 4.93
C TRP A 5 -9.25 -2.58 5.75
N HIS A 6 -10.43 -2.58 6.39
CA HIS A 6 -10.85 -1.46 7.22
C HIS A 6 -10.36 -1.55 8.67
N SER A 7 -10.14 -2.77 9.18
CA SER A 7 -9.86 -2.93 10.60
C SER A 7 -8.75 -3.93 10.96
N ASP A 8 -8.43 -4.87 10.06
CA ASP A 8 -7.40 -5.86 10.38
C ASP A 8 -6.02 -5.23 10.38
N LEU A 9 -5.14 -5.77 11.22
CA LEU A 9 -3.77 -5.29 11.31
C LEU A 9 -3.03 -5.55 10.00
N ILE A 10 -2.49 -4.51 9.42
CA ILE A 10 -1.70 -4.60 8.19
C ILE A 10 -0.23 -4.68 8.56
N THR A 11 0.47 -5.64 7.97
CA THR A 11 1.92 -5.77 8.15
C THR A 11 2.57 -5.81 6.77
N ARG A 12 3.90 -5.80 6.75
CA ARG A 12 4.62 -5.91 5.49
C ARG A 12 4.35 -7.24 4.77
N ASP A 13 3.94 -8.26 5.51
CA ASP A 13 3.64 -9.57 4.93
C ASP A 13 2.20 -9.72 4.45
N THR A 14 1.35 -8.75 4.73
CA THR A 14 -0.04 -8.80 4.31
C THR A 14 -0.14 -8.78 2.80
N ALA A 15 -0.78 -9.81 2.21
CA ALA A 15 -0.93 -9.88 0.76
C ALA A 15 -2.03 -8.95 0.29
N VAL A 16 -1.79 -8.27 -0.82
CA VAL A 16 -2.83 -7.50 -1.50
C VAL A 16 -3.73 -8.50 -2.22
N ASP A 17 -5.02 -8.46 -1.94
CA ASP A 17 -5.98 -9.41 -2.50
C ASP A 17 -7.03 -8.69 -3.36
N ALA A 18 -8.01 -9.44 -3.86
CA ALA A 18 -9.04 -8.89 -4.74
C ALA A 18 -9.96 -7.90 -4.02
N TYR A 19 -9.92 -7.87 -2.70
CA TYR A 19 -10.77 -7.00 -1.88
C TYR A 19 -10.04 -5.77 -1.38
N TYR A 20 -8.80 -5.59 -1.82
CA TYR A 20 -7.99 -4.43 -1.41
C TYR A 20 -8.70 -3.13 -1.74
N ARG A 21 -8.66 -2.20 -0.79
CA ARG A 21 -9.18 -0.84 -0.97
C ARG A 21 -8.26 0.14 -0.25
N ASN A 22 -8.23 1.38 -0.72
CA ASN A 22 -7.43 2.44 -0.12
C ASN A 22 -8.17 3.02 1.08
N THR A 23 -8.22 2.24 2.17
CA THR A 23 -8.94 2.62 3.38
C THR A 23 -8.08 3.51 4.27
N LYS A 24 -8.70 4.08 5.30
CA LYS A 24 -7.95 4.82 6.32
C LYS A 24 -6.92 3.93 7.01
N ASN A 25 -7.27 2.65 7.19
CA ASN A 25 -6.36 1.69 7.81
C ASN A 25 -5.11 1.50 6.97
N VAL A 26 -5.28 1.37 5.65
CA VAL A 26 -4.16 1.26 4.71
C VAL A 26 -3.33 2.55 4.71
N ARG A 27 -4.00 3.70 4.67
CA ARG A 27 -3.30 4.98 4.68
C ARG A 27 -2.47 5.14 5.94
N ARG A 28 -3.01 4.75 7.09
CA ARG A 28 -2.27 4.82 8.35
C ARG A 28 -1.02 3.96 8.29
N PHE A 29 -1.16 2.71 7.80
CA PHE A 29 -0.02 1.82 7.66
C PHE A 29 1.04 2.44 6.75
N MET A 30 0.63 2.93 5.59
CA MET A 30 1.56 3.51 4.62
C MET A 30 2.24 4.76 5.19
N THR A 31 1.50 5.58 5.91
CA THR A 31 2.06 6.78 6.53
C THR A 31 3.08 6.42 7.59
N GLU A 32 2.81 5.38 8.37
CA GLU A 32 3.75 4.90 9.39
C GLU A 32 5.03 4.37 8.76
N GLN A 33 4.92 3.71 7.61
CA GLN A 33 6.09 3.12 6.94
C GLN A 33 6.87 4.12 6.10
N CYS A 34 6.16 5.06 5.48
CA CYS A 34 6.76 5.96 4.49
C CYS A 34 6.97 7.39 4.99
N GLY A 35 6.29 7.77 6.07
CA GLY A 35 6.39 9.11 6.62
C GLY A 35 5.14 9.94 6.34
N PRO A 36 5.03 11.12 6.99
CA PRO A 36 3.81 11.93 6.93
C PRO A 36 3.52 12.54 5.57
N GLN A 37 4.46 12.51 4.63
CA GLN A 37 4.23 13.03 3.29
C GLN A 37 3.65 11.98 2.33
N PHE A 38 3.37 10.78 2.83
CA PHE A 38 2.78 9.73 1.99
C PHE A 38 1.47 10.19 1.38
N ARG A 39 1.27 9.88 0.10
CA ARG A 39 0.01 10.14 -0.61
C ARG A 39 -0.25 9.01 -1.59
N PHE A 40 -1.53 8.73 -1.81
CA PHE A 40 -1.94 7.90 -2.93
C PHE A 40 -2.07 8.78 -4.17
N ASP A 41 -1.31 8.49 -5.21
CA ASP A 41 -1.56 9.11 -6.50
C ASP A 41 -2.19 8.06 -7.43
N ARG A 42 -2.72 8.53 -8.56
CA ARG A 42 -3.47 7.66 -9.47
C ARG A 42 -2.61 6.53 -10.02
N ALA A 43 -1.41 6.84 -10.46
CA ALA A 43 -0.53 5.84 -11.05
C ALA A 43 -0.13 4.78 -10.02
N PHE A 44 0.16 5.21 -8.81
CA PHE A 44 0.53 4.29 -7.74
C PHE A 44 -0.63 3.39 -7.35
N MET A 45 -1.84 3.96 -7.23
CA MET A 45 -3.02 3.16 -6.91
C MET A 45 -3.30 2.12 -8.00
N ALA A 46 -3.13 2.51 -9.27
CA ALA A 46 -3.32 1.57 -10.38
C ALA A 46 -2.31 0.43 -10.31
N TRP A 47 -1.08 0.72 -9.93
CA TRP A 47 -0.06 -0.30 -9.79
C TRP A 47 -0.40 -1.29 -8.68
N ILE A 48 -0.95 -0.81 -7.56
CA ILE A 48 -1.29 -1.69 -6.43
C ILE A 48 -2.29 -2.76 -6.86
N ILE A 49 -3.24 -2.40 -7.70
CA ILE A 49 -4.33 -3.30 -8.10
C ILE A 49 -4.21 -3.79 -9.53
N ASP A 50 -2.99 -3.89 -10.03
CA ASP A 50 -2.73 -4.27 -11.42
C ASP A 50 -2.87 -5.77 -11.69
N GLY A 51 -3.23 -6.55 -10.67
CA GLY A 51 -3.43 -7.98 -10.81
C GLY A 51 -2.20 -8.84 -10.53
N GLU A 52 -1.04 -8.21 -10.38
CA GLU A 52 0.18 -8.94 -10.04
C GLU A 52 0.23 -9.21 -8.54
N PRO A 53 0.66 -10.41 -8.11
CA PRO A 53 0.78 -10.71 -6.68
C PRO A 53 1.77 -9.77 -6.00
N LYS A 54 1.35 -9.20 -4.88
CA LYS A 54 2.26 -8.36 -4.10
C LYS A 54 1.84 -8.33 -2.65
N ARG A 55 2.77 -7.94 -1.79
CA ARG A 55 2.52 -7.78 -0.36
C ARG A 55 2.64 -6.31 0.00
N MET A 56 2.09 -5.94 1.15
CA MET A 56 2.09 -4.53 1.56
C MET A 56 3.51 -3.99 1.74
N GLY A 57 4.46 -4.83 2.15
CA GLY A 57 5.85 -4.42 2.20
C GLY A 57 6.39 -4.00 0.84
N GLN A 58 5.99 -4.71 -0.21
CA GLN A 58 6.38 -4.35 -1.58
C GLN A 58 5.72 -3.03 -2.00
N VAL A 59 4.50 -2.79 -1.55
CA VAL A 59 3.81 -1.52 -1.81
C VAL A 59 4.56 -0.36 -1.17
N VAL A 60 5.00 -0.53 0.08
CA VAL A 60 5.82 0.46 0.78
C VAL A 60 7.11 0.72 0.00
N ASP A 61 7.81 -0.36 -0.36
CA ASP A 61 9.10 -0.24 -1.03
C ASP A 61 8.97 0.43 -2.39
N GLU A 62 7.89 0.13 -3.12
CA GLU A 62 7.65 0.76 -4.42
C GLU A 62 7.43 2.26 -4.28
N TRP A 63 6.65 2.68 -3.29
CA TRP A 63 6.42 4.12 -3.08
C TRP A 63 7.72 4.83 -2.75
N LEU A 64 8.54 4.25 -1.89
CA LEU A 64 9.82 4.83 -1.50
C LEU A 64 10.76 4.90 -2.70
N ARG A 65 10.75 3.87 -3.56
CA ARG A 65 11.57 3.86 -4.76
C ARG A 65 11.16 4.96 -5.72
N ARG A 66 9.86 5.13 -5.94
CA ARG A 66 9.34 6.16 -6.83
C ARG A 66 9.72 7.55 -6.35
N ARG A 67 9.67 7.73 -5.05
CA ARG A 67 10.00 9.02 -4.45
C ARG A 67 11.48 9.34 -4.58
N SER A 68 12.35 8.34 -4.40
CA SER A 68 13.80 8.56 -4.42
C SER A 68 14.34 8.78 -5.83
N VAL A 69 13.56 8.48 -6.86
CA VAL A 69 13.97 8.65 -8.25
C VAL A 69 13.68 10.07 -8.74
N VAL A 70 12.96 10.85 -7.99
CA VAL A 70 12.61 12.22 -8.38
C VAL A 70 13.81 13.11 -8.18
N ASP A 71 14.27 13.70 -9.25
CA ASP A 71 15.38 14.64 -9.24
C ASP A 71 14.94 15.96 -9.79
#